data_f063277b29d66e4a66886a5091b861d0
#
_entry.id   f063277b29d66e4a66886a5091b861d0
#
_cell.length_a   1.000
_cell.length_b   1.000
_cell.length_c   1.000
_cell.angle_alpha   90.00
_cell.angle_beta   90.00
_cell.angle_gamma   90.00
#
_symmetry.space_group_name_H-M   'P 1'
#
loop_
_entity.id
_entity.type
_entity.pdbx_description
1 polymer ?
#
loop_
_entity_poly.entity_id
_entity_poly.type
_entity_poly.pdbx_seq_one_letter_code
_entity_poly.pdbx_strand_id
1 'polypeptide(L)'
;MNLCYKIYHANLAFSAIPEEQLAEVIDKCYFPLLDFVEKSKTKIGLEISGYSLEIIQNIRPAWITKFKELNNLYLIELIGSGYMQIIAPLVPYKVNLQNQKIGLETYINILGITPKIAFINEQTFSKSLVDLYS
;
A
#
# COMPACT_ATOMS: atom_id res chain seq x y z
N MET A 1 -10.97 -26.91 4.59
CA MET A 1 -11.41 -25.54 4.26
C MET A 1 -10.27 -24.82 3.56
N ASN A 2 -10.42 -24.42 2.31
CA ASN A 2 -9.38 -23.71 1.59
C ASN A 2 -9.52 -22.22 1.89
N LEU A 3 -8.50 -21.62 2.53
CA LEU A 3 -8.42 -20.18 2.76
C LEU A 3 -7.77 -19.53 1.53
N CYS A 4 -8.41 -18.53 0.95
CA CYS A 4 -7.88 -17.72 -0.13
C CYS A 4 -7.72 -16.28 0.38
N TYR A 5 -6.49 -15.77 0.39
CA TYR A 5 -6.18 -14.39 0.73
C TYR A 5 -5.78 -13.64 -0.54
N LYS A 6 -6.52 -12.59 -0.88
CA LYS A 6 -6.28 -11.80 -2.08
C LYS A 6 -5.60 -10.49 -1.71
N ILE A 7 -4.48 -10.20 -2.35
CA ILE A 7 -3.77 -8.92 -2.22
C ILE A 7 -3.87 -8.18 -3.55
N TYR A 8 -4.29 -6.92 -3.48
CA TYR A 8 -4.27 -5.99 -4.60
C TYR A 8 -3.16 -4.97 -4.41
N HIS A 9 -2.59 -4.50 -5.51
CA HIS A 9 -1.54 -3.48 -5.52
C HIS A 9 -2.08 -2.15 -6.01
N ALA A 10 -1.84 -1.09 -5.26
CA ALA A 10 -2.17 0.28 -5.65
C ALA A 10 -0.87 1.07 -5.86
N ASN A 11 -0.30 0.95 -7.05
CA ASN A 11 0.96 1.61 -7.41
C ASN A 11 0.75 2.72 -8.43
N LEU A 12 0.86 3.98 -8.00
CA LEU A 12 0.82 5.16 -8.88
C LEU A 12 2.23 5.65 -9.25
N ALA A 13 3.16 5.58 -8.31
CA ALA A 13 4.42 6.28 -8.38
C ALA A 13 5.49 5.60 -9.25
N PHE A 14 5.40 4.26 -9.40
CA PHE A 14 6.43 3.44 -10.09
C PHE A 14 5.82 2.69 -11.25
N SER A 15 4.88 3.32 -11.94
CA SER A 15 4.17 2.79 -13.10
C SER A 15 4.41 3.70 -14.30
N ALA A 16 4.07 3.21 -15.50
CA ALA A 16 4.11 4.00 -16.73
C ALA A 16 2.90 4.95 -16.89
N ILE A 17 2.21 5.26 -15.77
CA ILE A 17 1.05 6.16 -15.79
C ILE A 17 1.55 7.61 -15.82
N PRO A 18 1.18 8.40 -16.83
CA PRO A 18 1.51 9.82 -16.87
C PRO A 18 0.85 10.59 -15.72
N GLU A 19 1.51 11.63 -15.22
CA GLU A 19 1.04 12.40 -14.05
C GLU A 19 -0.37 12.95 -14.25
N GLU A 20 -0.70 13.40 -15.44
CA GLU A 20 -2.03 13.92 -15.81
C GLU A 20 -3.14 12.87 -15.75
N GLN A 21 -2.80 11.59 -15.75
CA GLN A 21 -3.76 10.47 -15.68
C GLN A 21 -3.93 9.91 -14.26
N LEU A 22 -3.14 10.33 -13.28
CA LEU A 22 -3.21 9.78 -11.92
C LEU A 22 -4.61 9.91 -11.31
N ALA A 23 -5.25 11.07 -11.48
CA ALA A 23 -6.61 11.30 -11.00
C ALA A 23 -7.62 10.33 -11.63
N GLU A 24 -7.50 10.10 -12.93
CA GLU A 24 -8.36 9.17 -13.68
C GLU A 24 -8.19 7.73 -13.20
N VAL A 25 -6.94 7.30 -12.94
CA VAL A 25 -6.65 5.96 -12.41
C VAL A 25 -7.27 5.77 -11.02
N ILE A 26 -7.15 6.76 -10.14
CA ILE A 26 -7.78 6.69 -8.82
C ILE A 26 -9.31 6.57 -8.97
N ASP A 27 -9.92 7.39 -9.84
CA ASP A 27 -11.37 7.43 -10.02
C ASP A 27 -11.91 6.16 -10.71
N LYS A 28 -11.20 5.61 -11.71
CA LYS A 28 -11.66 4.47 -12.51
C LYS A 28 -11.22 3.09 -12.01
N CYS A 29 -10.15 3.04 -11.18
CA CYS A 29 -9.60 1.77 -10.71
C CYS A 29 -9.66 1.65 -9.18
N TYR A 30 -9.17 2.65 -8.45
CA TYR A 30 -9.00 2.52 -7.01
C TYR A 30 -10.29 2.75 -6.23
N PHE A 31 -11.13 3.71 -6.61
CA PHE A 31 -12.46 3.86 -6.02
C PHE A 31 -13.36 2.64 -6.31
N PRO A 32 -13.45 2.14 -7.55
CA PRO A 32 -14.25 0.94 -7.83
C PRO A 32 -13.82 -0.30 -7.05
N LEU A 33 -12.53 -0.46 -6.73
CA LEU A 33 -12.06 -1.53 -5.87
C LEU A 33 -12.64 -1.39 -4.45
N LEU A 34 -12.61 -0.19 -3.86
CA LEU A 34 -13.22 0.07 -2.55
C LEU A 34 -14.74 -0.13 -2.57
N ASP A 35 -15.41 0.31 -3.65
CA ASP A 35 -16.85 0.10 -3.85
C ASP A 35 -17.20 -1.38 -3.95
N PHE A 36 -16.38 -2.16 -4.64
CA PHE A 36 -16.55 -3.60 -4.73
C PHE A 36 -16.43 -4.26 -3.35
N VAL A 37 -15.39 -3.92 -2.58
CA VAL A 37 -15.18 -4.44 -1.22
C VAL A 37 -16.35 -4.09 -0.31
N GLU A 38 -16.81 -2.83 -0.37
CA GLU A 38 -17.95 -2.36 0.42
C GLU A 38 -19.24 -3.14 0.11
N LYS A 39 -19.55 -3.31 -1.17
CA LYS A 39 -20.76 -3.99 -1.64
C LYS A 39 -20.71 -5.50 -1.40
N SER A 40 -19.61 -6.14 -1.74
CA SER A 40 -19.48 -7.61 -1.67
C SER A 40 -19.16 -8.13 -0.27
N LYS A 41 -18.70 -7.24 0.63
CA LYS A 41 -18.14 -7.60 1.95
C LYS A 41 -16.97 -8.58 1.87
N THR A 42 -16.32 -8.67 0.71
CA THR A 42 -15.15 -9.52 0.50
C THR A 42 -13.94 -8.90 1.19
N LYS A 43 -13.28 -9.66 2.06
CA LYS A 43 -12.05 -9.21 2.73
C LYS A 43 -10.87 -9.30 1.77
N ILE A 44 -10.06 -8.25 1.74
CA ILE A 44 -8.86 -8.17 0.90
C ILE A 44 -7.69 -7.57 1.66
N GLY A 45 -6.45 -7.89 1.22
CA GLY A 45 -5.27 -7.09 1.49
C GLY A 45 -5.09 -6.04 0.40
N LEU A 46 -4.71 -4.84 0.76
CA LEU A 46 -4.33 -3.79 -0.19
C LEU A 46 -2.92 -3.31 0.13
N GLU A 47 -2.01 -3.58 -0.78
CA GLU A 47 -0.65 -3.08 -0.74
C GLU A 47 -0.58 -1.72 -1.42
N ILE A 48 0.06 -0.78 -0.75
CA ILE A 48 0.29 0.57 -1.26
C ILE A 48 1.57 1.14 -0.66
N SER A 49 2.45 1.72 -1.49
CA SER A 49 3.63 2.43 -1.00
C SER A 49 3.26 3.76 -0.34
N GLY A 50 4.09 4.22 0.61
CA GLY A 50 3.86 5.50 1.28
C GLY A 50 3.75 6.66 0.29
N TYR A 51 4.62 6.69 -0.73
CA TYR A 51 4.59 7.75 -1.73
C TYR A 51 3.32 7.73 -2.59
N SER A 52 2.85 6.55 -3.02
CA SER A 52 1.56 6.45 -3.72
C SER A 52 0.39 6.91 -2.84
N LEU A 53 0.46 6.64 -1.54
CA LEU A 53 -0.55 7.09 -0.58
C LEU A 53 -0.60 8.61 -0.44
N GLU A 54 0.56 9.29 -0.40
CA GLU A 54 0.65 10.75 -0.41
C GLU A 54 0.04 11.36 -1.68
N ILE A 55 0.33 10.76 -2.84
CA ILE A 55 -0.27 11.18 -4.12
C ILE A 55 -1.80 11.08 -4.05
N ILE A 56 -2.33 9.94 -3.57
CA ILE A 56 -3.78 9.76 -3.44
C ILE A 56 -4.38 10.77 -2.46
N GLN A 57 -3.74 10.99 -1.33
CA GLN A 57 -4.21 11.98 -0.35
C GLN A 57 -4.31 13.38 -0.96
N ASN A 58 -3.32 13.78 -1.77
CA ASN A 58 -3.29 15.09 -2.39
C ASN A 58 -4.34 15.25 -3.50
N ILE A 59 -4.57 14.20 -4.31
CA ILE A 59 -5.47 14.27 -5.48
C ILE A 59 -6.90 13.93 -5.09
N ARG A 60 -7.10 12.92 -4.23
CA ARG A 60 -8.42 12.37 -3.87
C ARG A 60 -8.49 12.01 -2.38
N PRO A 61 -8.52 12.98 -1.47
CA PRO A 61 -8.58 12.73 -0.02
C PRO A 61 -9.80 11.89 0.39
N ALA A 62 -10.90 11.95 -0.37
CA ALA A 62 -12.09 11.12 -0.12
C ALA A 62 -11.81 9.61 -0.22
N TRP A 63 -10.84 9.20 -1.05
CA TRP A 63 -10.41 7.81 -1.12
C TRP A 63 -9.78 7.36 0.20
N ILE A 64 -8.96 8.20 0.82
CA ILE A 64 -8.35 7.93 2.12
C ILE A 64 -9.42 7.73 3.19
N THR A 65 -10.43 8.59 3.23
CA THR A 65 -11.55 8.47 4.17
C THR A 65 -12.26 7.11 4.00
N LYS A 66 -12.62 6.77 2.77
CA LYS A 66 -13.28 5.50 2.46
C LYS A 66 -12.41 4.28 2.79
N PHE A 67 -11.11 4.34 2.49
CA PHE A 67 -10.18 3.28 2.87
C PHE A 67 -10.17 3.05 4.39
N LYS A 68 -10.07 4.13 5.19
CA LYS A 68 -10.09 4.06 6.67
C LYS A 68 -11.39 3.44 7.20
N GLU A 69 -12.53 3.81 6.63
CA GLU A 69 -13.82 3.22 7.00
C GLU A 69 -13.85 1.71 6.76
N LEU A 70 -13.41 1.26 5.58
CA LEU A 70 -13.37 -0.16 5.23
C LEU A 70 -12.33 -0.94 6.06
N ASN A 71 -11.20 -0.32 6.39
CA ASN A 71 -10.20 -0.91 7.29
C ASN A 71 -10.78 -1.08 8.71
N ASN A 72 -11.48 -0.07 9.25
CA ASN A 72 -12.13 -0.15 10.56
C ASN A 72 -13.23 -1.22 10.61
N LEU A 73 -13.85 -1.54 9.47
CA LEU A 73 -14.80 -2.65 9.33
C LEU A 73 -14.12 -4.01 9.10
N TYR A 74 -12.78 -4.09 9.14
CA TYR A 74 -11.99 -5.30 8.86
C TYR A 74 -12.25 -5.91 7.48
N LEU A 75 -12.61 -5.09 6.50
CA LEU A 75 -12.81 -5.50 5.11
C LEU A 75 -11.54 -5.30 4.26
N ILE A 76 -10.70 -4.34 4.63
CA ILE A 76 -9.40 -4.12 4.00
C ILE A 76 -8.31 -4.21 5.06
N GLU A 77 -7.27 -4.99 4.78
CA GLU A 77 -6.03 -5.00 5.55
C GLU A 77 -4.93 -4.24 4.78
N LEU A 78 -4.31 -3.26 5.44
CA LEU A 78 -3.17 -2.55 4.87
C LEU A 78 -1.95 -3.46 4.87
N ILE A 79 -1.36 -3.64 3.68
CA ILE A 79 -0.09 -4.33 3.48
C ILE A 79 0.98 -3.27 3.23
N GLY A 80 2.00 -3.20 4.09
CA GLY A 80 3.07 -2.22 3.98
C GLY A 80 4.16 -2.68 3.01
N SER A 81 4.70 -1.76 2.20
CA SER A 81 5.81 -2.02 1.27
C SER A 81 6.95 -1.00 1.37
N GLY A 82 6.91 -0.15 2.40
CA GLY A 82 7.82 0.97 2.58
C GLY A 82 7.34 2.24 1.88
N TYR A 83 8.18 3.28 1.88
CA TYR A 83 7.84 4.56 1.27
C TYR A 83 7.90 4.49 -0.26
N MET A 84 8.99 3.93 -0.79
CA MET A 84 9.21 3.72 -2.22
C MET A 84 9.31 2.23 -2.54
N GLN A 85 8.90 1.84 -3.74
CA GLN A 85 9.08 0.48 -4.23
C GLN A 85 10.53 0.27 -4.67
N ILE A 86 11.37 -0.17 -3.74
CA ILE A 86 12.77 -0.50 -4.00
C ILE A 86 12.98 -2.01 -4.05
N ILE A 87 13.96 -2.45 -4.84
CA ILE A 87 14.43 -3.84 -4.83
C ILE A 87 15.43 -3.98 -3.69
N ALA A 88 14.93 -4.36 -2.53
CA ALA A 88 15.66 -4.28 -1.28
C ALA A 88 17.06 -4.93 -1.27
N PRO A 89 17.30 -6.12 -1.88
CA PRO A 89 18.66 -6.69 -1.94
C PRO A 89 19.67 -5.92 -2.78
N LEU A 90 19.20 -4.99 -3.65
CA LEU A 90 20.08 -4.25 -4.57
C LEU A 90 20.48 -2.87 -4.02
N VAL A 91 20.00 -2.50 -2.85
CA VAL A 91 20.31 -1.20 -2.23
C VAL A 91 20.99 -1.39 -0.87
N PRO A 92 21.78 -0.40 -0.39
CA PRO A 92 22.41 -0.47 0.92
C PRO A 92 21.38 -0.61 2.05
N TYR A 93 21.72 -1.36 3.10
CA TYR A 93 20.85 -1.60 4.26
C TYR A 93 20.28 -0.31 4.86
N LYS A 94 21.10 0.75 4.96
CA LYS A 94 20.64 2.05 5.47
C LYS A 94 19.53 2.68 4.62
N VAL A 95 19.55 2.46 3.31
CA VAL A 95 18.49 2.94 2.40
C VAL A 95 17.21 2.15 2.66
N ASN A 96 17.30 0.82 2.81
CA ASN A 96 16.16 -0.03 3.17
C ASN A 96 15.55 0.42 4.50
N LEU A 97 16.36 0.59 5.54
CA LEU A 97 15.89 1.01 6.86
C LEU A 97 15.18 2.35 6.80
N GLN A 98 15.74 3.33 6.10
CA GLN A 98 15.13 4.64 5.93
C GLN A 98 13.83 4.57 5.14
N ASN A 99 13.78 3.77 4.08
CA ASN A 99 12.57 3.55 3.28
C ASN A 99 11.43 2.96 4.12
N GLN A 100 11.71 1.97 4.96
CA GLN A 100 10.71 1.39 5.85
C GLN A 100 10.24 2.39 6.92
N LYS A 101 11.18 3.13 7.52
CA LYS A 101 10.86 4.14 8.54
C LYS A 101 9.93 5.23 8.00
N ILE A 102 10.28 5.84 6.85
CA ILE A 102 9.45 6.87 6.22
C ILE A 102 8.09 6.28 5.82
N GLY A 103 8.06 5.06 5.28
CA GLY A 103 6.82 4.38 4.93
C GLY A 103 5.89 4.20 6.12
N LEU A 104 6.40 3.70 7.26
CA LEU A 104 5.64 3.55 8.49
C LEU A 104 5.11 4.90 9.01
N GLU A 105 5.96 5.92 9.05
CA GLU A 105 5.56 7.27 9.44
C GLU A 105 4.43 7.81 8.53
N THR A 106 4.52 7.58 7.23
CA THR A 106 3.50 7.98 6.24
C THR A 106 2.17 7.25 6.49
N TYR A 107 2.19 5.94 6.71
CA TYR A 107 0.97 5.17 7.01
C TYR A 107 0.30 5.67 8.30
N ILE A 108 1.07 5.91 9.35
CA ILE A 108 0.56 6.43 10.61
C ILE A 108 -0.04 7.83 10.42
N ASN A 109 0.67 8.72 9.74
CA ASN A 109 0.25 10.12 9.56
C ASN A 109 -1.01 10.24 8.70
N ILE A 110 -1.10 9.47 7.61
CA ILE A 110 -2.23 9.56 6.67
C ILE A 110 -3.41 8.70 7.10
N LEU A 111 -3.14 7.44 7.47
CA LEU A 111 -4.20 6.47 7.74
C LEU A 111 -4.46 6.29 9.25
N GLY A 112 -3.50 6.56 10.11
CA GLY A 112 -3.55 6.19 11.53
C GLY A 112 -3.35 4.69 11.74
N ILE A 113 -2.71 3.98 10.79
CA ILE A 113 -2.59 2.52 10.77
C ILE A 113 -1.12 2.13 10.72
N THR A 114 -0.74 1.15 11.54
CA THR A 114 0.53 0.44 11.42
C THR A 114 0.27 -0.90 10.73
N PRO A 115 0.81 -1.15 9.53
CA PRO A 115 0.63 -2.42 8.83
C PRO A 115 1.27 -3.56 9.63
N LYS A 116 0.60 -4.72 9.66
CA LYS A 116 1.07 -5.94 10.34
C LYS A 116 1.71 -6.93 9.38
N ILE A 117 1.54 -6.72 8.10
CA ILE A 117 2.07 -7.54 7.02
C ILE A 117 2.91 -6.65 6.13
N ALA A 118 4.13 -7.11 5.82
CA ALA A 118 5.01 -6.46 4.87
C ALA A 118 5.01 -7.21 3.54
N PHE A 119 4.93 -6.45 2.45
CA PHE A 119 5.14 -6.97 1.10
C PHE A 119 6.57 -6.69 0.66
N ILE A 120 7.22 -7.73 0.15
CA ILE A 120 8.58 -7.60 -0.40
C ILE A 120 8.45 -7.35 -1.89
N ASN A 121 8.82 -6.13 -2.31
CA ASN A 121 8.74 -5.71 -3.70
C ASN A 121 9.52 -6.65 -4.63
N GLU A 122 8.94 -6.91 -5.81
CA GLU A 122 9.48 -7.82 -6.84
C GLU A 122 9.79 -9.24 -6.32
N GLN A 123 9.21 -9.62 -5.17
CA GLN A 123 9.43 -10.91 -4.52
C GLN A 123 10.93 -11.24 -4.29
N THR A 124 11.75 -10.18 -4.23
CA THR A 124 13.21 -10.29 -4.08
C THR A 124 13.60 -10.42 -2.62
N PHE A 125 13.55 -11.63 -2.10
CA PHE A 125 13.89 -11.91 -0.72
C PHE A 125 15.37 -12.23 -0.55
N SER A 126 15.98 -11.69 0.51
CA SER A 126 17.25 -12.17 1.05
C SER A 126 17.18 -12.30 2.57
N LYS A 127 17.94 -13.23 3.15
CA LYS A 127 17.94 -13.45 4.60
C LYS A 127 18.30 -12.19 5.41
N SER A 128 19.14 -11.32 4.85
CA SER A 128 19.53 -10.05 5.48
C SER A 128 18.40 -9.05 5.65
N LEU A 129 17.23 -9.27 5.00
CA LEU A 129 16.07 -8.40 5.13
C LEU A 129 15.19 -8.76 6.33
N VAL A 130 15.37 -9.91 6.97
CA VAL A 130 14.52 -10.36 8.09
C VAL A 130 14.53 -9.34 9.21
N ASP A 131 15.72 -8.85 9.59
CA ASP A 131 15.87 -7.87 10.68
C ASP A 131 15.28 -6.49 10.35
N LEU A 132 14.95 -6.26 9.09
CA LEU A 132 14.32 -5.00 8.64
C LEU A 132 12.82 -4.97 8.94
N TYR A 133 12.20 -6.15 9.04
CA TYR A 133 10.74 -6.31 9.21
C TYR A 133 10.37 -6.85 10.61
N SER A 134 11.34 -7.05 11.48
CA SER A 134 11.14 -7.44 12.89
C SER A 134 11.23 -6.25 13.81
#